data_c64e7c6ccd8e62d37905ace325b1884e
#
_entry.id   c64e7c6ccd8e62d37905ace325b1884e
#
_cell.length_a   1.000
_cell.length_b   1.000
_cell.length_c   1.000
_cell.angle_alpha   90.00
_cell.angle_beta   90.00
_cell.angle_gamma   90.00
#
_symmetry.space_group_name_H-M   'P 1'
#
loop_
_entity.id
_entity.type
_entity.pdbx_description
1 polymer ?
#
loop_
_entity_poly.entity_id
_entity_poly.type
_entity_poly.pdbx_seq_one_letter_code
_entity_poly.pdbx_strand_id
1 'polypeptide(L)'
;METPEQTVTEERVPRGRYADTLDSLLDREGTGIGGAGLPGAQGTFRAAYGAPELDNVLGAQFLSGTLSGETPFVGEVSIDGAHDIDSIAVALGARVVSTFLRIGTAAEDSEESLGLLEGEGSRALVRVFRTSSFNVFVATRTREECVELANRLVALHQPVAVEPGAVRVTFSSLEGGSSQRRTRTITAPAFEEIAANYAGETARALSALLAQTPATLQGRIVLLGGPAGTGKTTAIRALMRAWADHASLYYVLDAGALFTNPAYLHDLVISGGGFGEGGGDAWRVIVIEDANDLLVDGHAGAGLLLNVTDGILGAGTRSVFVITTNLPASRVSPALRRPGRCAAVIDVGPMSGADANAWLAAHEVEARVAGPTALADLYALAAGRPIGEGAARVGQYL
;
A
#
# COMPACT_ATOMS: atom_id res chain seq x y z
N MET A 1 13.63 -34.27 42.74
CA MET A 1 14.08 -33.38 41.63
C MET A 1 12.85 -33.16 40.79
N GLU A 2 12.07 -32.16 41.24
CA GLU A 2 10.76 -31.81 40.65
C GLU A 2 10.96 -30.76 39.57
N THR A 3 10.37 -31.01 38.42
CA THR A 3 10.29 -30.06 37.31
C THR A 3 9.19 -29.05 37.59
N PRO A 4 9.42 -27.71 37.37
CA PRO A 4 8.36 -26.73 37.57
C PRO A 4 7.42 -26.71 36.37
N GLU A 5 6.13 -26.91 36.64
CA GLU A 5 5.02 -26.63 35.75
C GLU A 5 4.99 -25.12 35.41
N GLN A 6 5.10 -24.81 34.14
CA GLN A 6 4.84 -23.44 33.63
C GLN A 6 3.33 -23.25 33.54
N THR A 7 2.80 -22.45 34.44
CA THR A 7 1.42 -21.98 34.43
C THR A 7 1.29 -20.92 33.31
N VAL A 8 0.63 -21.28 32.24
CA VAL A 8 0.20 -20.32 31.20
C VAL A 8 -0.98 -19.54 31.78
N THR A 9 -0.77 -18.29 32.09
CA THR A 9 -1.85 -17.36 32.46
C THR A 9 -2.62 -16.96 31.21
N GLU A 10 -3.84 -17.47 31.06
CA GLU A 10 -4.82 -16.96 30.09
C GLU A 10 -5.18 -15.51 30.45
N GLU A 11 -4.71 -14.55 29.69
CA GLU A 11 -5.22 -13.18 29.75
C GLU A 11 -6.64 -13.13 29.13
N ARG A 12 -7.65 -13.17 29.97
CA ARG A 12 -9.03 -12.89 29.58
C ARG A 12 -9.15 -11.40 29.25
N VAL A 13 -9.51 -11.10 28.00
CA VAL A 13 -9.86 -9.74 27.55
C VAL A 13 -10.94 -9.14 28.47
N PRO A 14 -10.75 -7.93 29.01
CA PRO A 14 -11.73 -7.31 29.90
C PRO A 14 -13.04 -7.03 29.18
N ARG A 15 -14.15 -7.52 29.72
CA ARG A 15 -15.52 -7.38 29.20
C ARG A 15 -16.05 -5.94 29.06
N GLY A 16 -15.32 -4.94 29.53
CA GLY A 16 -15.87 -3.61 29.85
C GLY A 16 -16.08 -2.63 28.71
N ARG A 17 -15.46 -2.77 27.53
CA ARG A 17 -15.56 -1.74 26.49
C ARG A 17 -16.45 -2.08 25.30
N TYR A 18 -16.72 -3.33 25.04
CA TYR A 18 -17.58 -3.77 23.92
C TYR A 18 -19.01 -4.08 24.35
N ALA A 19 -19.24 -4.45 25.61
CA ALA A 19 -20.58 -4.66 26.16
C ALA A 19 -21.39 -3.38 26.14
N ASP A 20 -20.80 -2.26 26.56
CA ASP A 20 -21.48 -0.94 26.58
C ASP A 20 -21.86 -0.45 25.18
N THR A 21 -21.07 -0.84 24.15
CA THR A 21 -21.37 -0.48 22.75
C THR A 21 -22.50 -1.33 22.18
N LEU A 22 -22.57 -2.61 22.53
CA LEU A 22 -23.63 -3.51 22.09
C LEU A 22 -24.95 -3.19 22.78
N ASP A 23 -24.94 -2.95 24.12
CA ASP A 23 -26.11 -2.55 24.89
C ASP A 23 -26.62 -1.19 24.41
N SER A 24 -25.77 -0.22 24.08
CA SER A 24 -26.14 1.06 23.49
C SER A 24 -26.73 0.97 22.08
N LEU A 25 -26.38 -0.07 21.31
CA LEU A 25 -26.93 -0.34 19.99
C LEU A 25 -28.28 -1.09 20.06
N LEU A 26 -28.45 -1.94 21.09
CA LEU A 26 -29.67 -2.72 21.31
C LEU A 26 -30.75 -1.92 22.06
N ASP A 27 -30.36 -0.97 22.91
CA ASP A 27 -31.29 -0.08 23.66
C ASP A 27 -31.84 1.08 22.82
N ARG A 28 -31.46 1.25 21.56
CA ARG A 28 -32.11 2.19 20.63
C ARG A 28 -33.38 1.64 19.99
N GLU A 29 -34.25 1.01 20.80
CA GLU A 29 -35.66 0.79 20.47
C GLU A 29 -36.46 2.12 20.56
N GLY A 30 -36.21 3.04 19.63
CA GLY A 30 -36.85 4.34 19.66
C GLY A 30 -37.10 4.99 18.31
N THR A 31 -36.60 4.45 17.21
CA THR A 31 -36.91 4.99 15.88
C THR A 31 -37.41 3.86 14.99
N GLY A 32 -38.71 3.81 14.80
CA GLY A 32 -39.56 2.89 14.12
C GLY A 32 -39.02 2.16 12.88
N ILE A 33 -38.39 1.03 13.08
CA ILE A 33 -38.43 -0.04 12.12
C ILE A 33 -39.43 -1.03 12.63
N GLY A 34 -40.68 -0.96 12.08
CA GLY A 34 -41.79 -1.79 12.47
C GLY A 34 -41.43 -3.27 12.47
N GLY A 35 -41.63 -3.93 13.61
CA GLY A 35 -41.46 -5.34 13.76
C GLY A 35 -42.30 -6.12 12.76
N ALA A 36 -41.66 -6.75 11.80
CA ALA A 36 -42.21 -7.85 11.04
C ALA A 36 -41.28 -9.01 11.26
N GLY A 37 -41.75 -10.05 11.91
CA GLY A 37 -41.05 -11.31 12.14
C GLY A 37 -40.44 -11.83 10.86
N LEU A 38 -39.18 -12.20 10.91
CA LEU A 38 -38.43 -12.80 9.82
C LEU A 38 -38.81 -14.27 9.66
N PRO A 39 -39.55 -14.66 8.61
CA PRO A 39 -39.48 -16.00 8.07
C PRO A 39 -38.53 -15.95 6.86
N GLY A 40 -37.42 -16.66 6.91
CA GLY A 40 -36.65 -17.23 5.79
C GLY A 40 -36.73 -16.53 4.44
N ALA A 41 -36.40 -15.25 4.35
CA ALA A 41 -36.40 -14.55 3.08
C ALA A 41 -34.96 -14.15 2.73
N GLN A 42 -34.46 -14.73 1.63
CA GLN A 42 -33.39 -14.13 0.84
C GLN A 42 -33.85 -12.74 0.40
N GLY A 43 -33.49 -11.72 1.13
CA GLY A 43 -33.86 -10.34 0.84
C GLY A 43 -32.64 -9.49 0.58
N THR A 44 -32.45 -9.04 -0.65
CA THR A 44 -31.51 -7.98 -0.97
C THR A 44 -32.12 -6.65 -0.51
N PHE A 45 -31.58 -6.06 0.56
CA PHE A 45 -32.00 -4.72 1.00
C PHE A 45 -31.21 -3.65 0.23
N ARG A 46 -31.92 -2.85 -0.57
CA ARG A 46 -31.41 -1.60 -1.11
C ARG A 46 -31.69 -0.49 -0.11
N ALA A 47 -30.65 -0.02 0.58
CA ALA A 47 -30.74 1.23 1.34
C ALA A 47 -30.04 2.34 0.54
N ALA A 48 -30.81 3.32 0.12
CA ALA A 48 -30.30 4.58 -0.37
C ALA A 48 -30.01 5.49 0.84
N TYR A 49 -28.83 6.09 0.84
CA TYR A 49 -28.34 7.11 1.78
C TYR A 49 -27.67 6.65 3.08
N GLY A 50 -26.34 6.86 3.10
CA GLY A 50 -25.59 7.33 4.27
C GLY A 50 -25.64 6.45 5.51
N ALA A 51 -25.33 5.16 5.37
CA ALA A 51 -25.43 4.27 6.50
C ALA A 51 -24.06 3.71 6.95
N PRO A 52 -23.27 4.49 7.74
CA PRO A 52 -22.26 3.88 8.61
C PRO A 52 -22.88 2.85 9.57
N GLU A 53 -24.19 2.90 9.75
CA GLU A 53 -24.95 2.06 10.70
C GLU A 53 -25.12 0.60 10.26
N LEU A 54 -25.19 0.30 8.95
CA LEU A 54 -25.36 -1.08 8.48
C LEU A 54 -24.07 -1.91 8.53
N ASP A 55 -22.92 -1.29 8.31
CA ASP A 55 -21.61 -1.91 8.54
C ASP A 55 -21.49 -2.33 10.01
N ASN A 56 -22.01 -1.48 10.92
CA ASN A 56 -22.04 -1.76 12.34
C ASN A 56 -23.02 -2.88 12.69
N VAL A 57 -24.18 -2.97 12.03
CA VAL A 57 -25.17 -4.03 12.29
C VAL A 57 -24.62 -5.40 11.83
N LEU A 58 -24.06 -5.51 10.63
CA LEU A 58 -23.47 -6.78 10.16
C LEU A 58 -22.24 -7.14 11.00
N GLY A 59 -21.42 -6.16 11.37
CA GLY A 59 -20.30 -6.32 12.29
C GLY A 59 -20.75 -6.82 13.66
N ALA A 60 -21.83 -6.24 14.22
CA ALA A 60 -22.38 -6.68 15.51
C ALA A 60 -22.94 -8.11 15.44
N GLN A 61 -23.64 -8.47 14.35
CA GLN A 61 -24.11 -9.83 14.13
C GLN A 61 -22.97 -10.83 13.99
N PHE A 62 -21.91 -10.48 13.27
CA PHE A 62 -20.70 -11.28 13.15
C PHE A 62 -20.05 -11.49 14.54
N LEU A 63 -19.84 -10.40 15.28
CA LEU A 63 -19.19 -10.43 16.59
C LEU A 63 -20.04 -11.08 17.68
N SER A 64 -21.36 -11.20 17.50
CA SER A 64 -22.23 -11.81 18.51
C SER A 64 -21.81 -13.24 18.89
N GLY A 65 -21.39 -14.05 17.92
CA GLY A 65 -20.88 -15.39 18.17
C GLY A 65 -19.53 -15.40 18.91
N THR A 66 -18.69 -14.41 18.64
CA THR A 66 -17.40 -14.26 19.34
C THR A 66 -17.62 -13.82 20.79
N LEU A 67 -18.53 -12.89 21.01
CA LEU A 67 -18.85 -12.36 22.35
C LEU A 67 -19.62 -13.38 23.21
N SER A 68 -20.45 -14.22 22.58
CA SER A 68 -21.15 -15.33 23.29
C SER A 68 -20.22 -16.51 23.60
N GLY A 69 -19.05 -16.58 22.98
CA GLY A 69 -18.11 -17.69 23.08
C GLY A 69 -18.43 -18.87 22.15
N GLU A 70 -19.39 -18.72 21.24
CA GLU A 70 -19.70 -19.75 20.22
C GLU A 70 -18.58 -19.87 19.18
N THR A 71 -18.01 -18.73 18.75
CA THR A 71 -16.92 -18.65 17.79
C THR A 71 -15.82 -17.70 18.28
N PRO A 72 -15.03 -18.10 19.30
CA PRO A 72 -14.10 -17.20 20.00
C PRO A 72 -12.85 -16.82 19.18
N PHE A 73 -12.54 -17.55 18.10
CA PHE A 73 -11.36 -17.30 17.27
C PHE A 73 -11.75 -16.52 16.04
N VAL A 74 -11.10 -15.37 15.82
CA VAL A 74 -11.32 -14.51 14.66
C VAL A 74 -10.02 -14.36 13.87
N GLY A 75 -10.10 -14.58 12.56
CA GLY A 75 -9.04 -14.31 11.60
C GLY A 75 -9.51 -13.35 10.52
N GLU A 76 -8.58 -12.60 9.95
CA GLU A 76 -8.81 -11.73 8.80
C GLU A 76 -7.98 -12.21 7.63
N VAL A 77 -8.57 -12.25 6.43
CA VAL A 77 -7.90 -12.59 5.18
C VAL A 77 -8.24 -11.53 4.15
N SER A 78 -7.22 -10.90 3.60
CA SER A 78 -7.33 -9.97 2.47
C SER A 78 -6.78 -10.64 1.23
N ILE A 79 -7.56 -10.69 0.16
CA ILE A 79 -7.22 -11.43 -1.06
C ILE A 79 -7.51 -10.56 -2.28
N ASP A 80 -6.59 -10.61 -3.24
CA ASP A 80 -6.81 -10.02 -4.56
C ASP A 80 -7.45 -11.04 -5.49
N GLY A 81 -8.41 -10.59 -6.26
CA GLY A 81 -9.15 -11.40 -7.23
C GLY A 81 -10.57 -10.88 -7.40
N ALA A 82 -11.13 -11.08 -8.59
CA ALA A 82 -12.53 -10.74 -8.85
C ALA A 82 -13.43 -11.87 -8.34
N HIS A 83 -13.90 -11.75 -7.11
CA HIS A 83 -14.82 -12.69 -6.49
C HIS A 83 -16.08 -11.97 -6.03
N ASP A 84 -17.20 -12.66 -6.10
CA ASP A 84 -18.45 -12.24 -5.48
C ASP A 84 -18.66 -12.96 -4.14
N ILE A 85 -19.65 -12.50 -3.39
CA ILE A 85 -19.97 -13.08 -2.07
C ILE A 85 -20.36 -14.55 -2.18
N ASP A 86 -21.01 -14.94 -3.27
CA ASP A 86 -21.48 -16.32 -3.45
C ASP A 86 -20.30 -17.30 -3.68
N SER A 87 -19.31 -16.90 -4.47
CA SER A 87 -18.08 -17.70 -4.67
C SER A 87 -17.27 -17.85 -3.38
N ILE A 88 -17.23 -16.81 -2.55
CA ILE A 88 -16.59 -16.86 -1.24
C ILE A 88 -17.38 -17.78 -0.29
N ALA A 89 -18.71 -17.70 -0.31
CA ALA A 89 -19.56 -18.59 0.49
C ALA A 89 -19.34 -20.05 0.14
N VAL A 90 -19.24 -20.39 -1.14
CA VAL A 90 -18.92 -21.74 -1.62
C VAL A 90 -17.55 -22.20 -1.09
N ALA A 91 -16.53 -21.37 -1.19
CA ALA A 91 -15.19 -21.70 -0.71
C ALA A 91 -15.14 -21.97 0.80
N LEU A 92 -15.93 -21.23 1.56
CA LEU A 92 -16.04 -21.41 3.01
C LEU A 92 -16.97 -22.57 3.42
N GLY A 93 -17.75 -23.13 2.49
CA GLY A 93 -18.81 -24.08 2.81
C GLY A 93 -19.91 -23.44 3.65
N ALA A 94 -20.16 -22.17 3.44
CA ALA A 94 -21.10 -21.35 4.20
C ALA A 94 -22.29 -20.93 3.33
N ARG A 95 -23.39 -20.53 3.97
CA ARG A 95 -24.54 -19.91 3.31
C ARG A 95 -24.51 -18.41 3.51
N VAL A 96 -25.00 -17.68 2.52
CA VAL A 96 -25.20 -16.22 2.65
C VAL A 96 -26.43 -15.99 3.52
N VAL A 97 -26.24 -15.25 4.62
CA VAL A 97 -27.32 -14.87 5.54
C VAL A 97 -27.89 -13.52 5.15
N SER A 98 -27.03 -12.57 4.84
CA SER A 98 -27.40 -11.23 4.47
C SER A 98 -26.35 -10.63 3.55
N THR A 99 -26.80 -9.85 2.58
CA THR A 99 -25.93 -9.06 1.70
C THR A 99 -26.38 -7.62 1.69
N PHE A 100 -25.38 -6.73 1.62
CA PHE A 100 -25.58 -5.31 1.48
C PHE A 100 -24.74 -4.80 0.31
N LEU A 101 -25.32 -4.04 -0.59
CA LEU A 101 -24.64 -3.43 -1.72
C LEU A 101 -24.59 -1.91 -1.52
N ARG A 102 -23.41 -1.36 -1.40
CA ARG A 102 -23.17 0.07 -1.40
C ARG A 102 -22.86 0.53 -2.80
N ILE A 103 -23.70 1.40 -3.35
CA ILE A 103 -23.47 2.02 -4.66
C ILE A 103 -22.97 3.44 -4.40
N GLY A 104 -21.71 3.71 -4.74
CA GLY A 104 -21.14 5.07 -4.67
C GLY A 104 -21.80 6.01 -5.66
N THR A 105 -21.82 7.31 -5.39
CA THR A 105 -22.19 8.33 -6.35
C THR A 105 -21.08 8.49 -7.40
N ALA A 106 -21.35 9.02 -8.57
CA ALA A 106 -20.49 9.06 -9.75
C ALA A 106 -19.07 9.68 -9.56
N ALA A 107 -18.75 10.22 -8.38
CA ALA A 107 -17.42 10.71 -8.02
C ALA A 107 -16.59 9.69 -7.21
N GLU A 108 -17.23 8.65 -6.67
CA GLU A 108 -16.59 7.54 -5.97
C GLU A 108 -17.00 6.24 -6.66
N ASP A 109 -16.19 5.79 -7.60
CA ASP A 109 -16.38 4.56 -8.40
C ASP A 109 -16.23 3.27 -7.56
N SER A 110 -16.67 3.28 -6.30
CA SER A 110 -16.57 2.16 -5.37
C SER A 110 -17.93 1.52 -5.13
N GLU A 111 -18.25 0.52 -5.94
CA GLU A 111 -19.24 -0.48 -5.55
C GLU A 111 -18.61 -1.38 -4.50
N GLU A 112 -19.18 -1.40 -3.32
CA GLU A 112 -18.76 -2.24 -2.21
C GLU A 112 -19.93 -3.15 -1.85
N SER A 113 -19.66 -4.46 -1.75
CA SER A 113 -20.63 -5.43 -1.28
C SER A 113 -20.19 -6.01 0.05
N LEU A 114 -21.07 -5.99 1.03
CA LEU A 114 -20.87 -6.68 2.29
C LEU A 114 -21.77 -7.91 2.38
N GLY A 115 -21.24 -9.01 2.93
CA GLY A 115 -21.99 -10.23 3.17
C GLY A 115 -21.71 -10.80 4.52
N LEU A 116 -22.77 -11.23 5.22
CA LEU A 116 -22.68 -12.08 6.39
C LEU A 116 -22.95 -13.51 5.97
N LEU A 117 -22.00 -14.40 6.25
CA LEU A 117 -22.07 -15.81 5.94
C LEU A 117 -22.12 -16.65 7.22
N GLU A 118 -22.85 -17.76 7.19
CA GLU A 118 -22.87 -18.76 8.27
C GLU A 118 -22.55 -20.14 7.71
N GLY A 119 -21.58 -20.80 8.34
CA GLY A 119 -21.23 -22.19 8.14
C GLY A 119 -21.47 -23.03 9.40
N GLU A 120 -21.16 -24.30 9.34
CA GLU A 120 -21.22 -25.20 10.51
C GLU A 120 -20.13 -24.84 11.52
N GLY A 121 -20.52 -24.10 12.58
CA GLY A 121 -19.58 -23.65 13.62
C GLY A 121 -18.68 -22.48 13.20
N SER A 122 -19.00 -21.80 12.11
CA SER A 122 -18.25 -20.64 11.63
C SER A 122 -19.18 -19.52 11.17
N ARG A 123 -18.69 -18.29 11.25
CA ARG A 123 -19.30 -17.09 10.65
C ARG A 123 -18.24 -16.34 9.86
N ALA A 124 -18.65 -15.69 8.78
CA ALA A 124 -17.77 -14.81 8.06
C ALA A 124 -18.46 -13.49 7.71
N LEU A 125 -17.74 -12.39 7.88
CA LEU A 125 -18.10 -11.08 7.37
C LEU A 125 -17.21 -10.80 6.16
N VAL A 126 -17.83 -10.68 5.00
CA VAL A 126 -17.14 -10.49 3.71
C VAL A 126 -17.36 -9.08 3.23
N ARG A 127 -16.28 -8.40 2.87
CA ARG A 127 -16.30 -7.10 2.19
C ARG A 127 -15.62 -7.27 0.83
N VAL A 128 -16.39 -7.09 -0.23
CA VAL A 128 -15.91 -7.19 -1.63
C VAL A 128 -15.81 -5.79 -2.21
N PHE A 129 -14.65 -5.45 -2.73
CA PHE A 129 -14.39 -4.20 -3.43
C PHE A 129 -14.38 -4.44 -4.95
N ARG A 130 -15.09 -3.61 -5.71
CA ARG A 130 -15.25 -3.74 -7.16
C ARG A 130 -13.94 -3.86 -7.95
N THR A 131 -12.84 -3.39 -7.40
CA THR A 131 -11.53 -3.33 -8.04
C THR A 131 -10.64 -4.55 -7.79
N SER A 132 -11.24 -5.74 -7.63
CA SER A 132 -10.50 -7.01 -7.53
C SER A 132 -9.82 -7.31 -6.20
N SER A 133 -10.36 -6.86 -5.07
CA SER A 133 -9.92 -7.31 -3.75
C SER A 133 -11.11 -7.54 -2.81
N PHE A 134 -10.95 -8.43 -1.87
CA PHE A 134 -11.95 -8.65 -0.83
C PHE A 134 -11.29 -8.93 0.52
N ASN A 135 -11.96 -8.48 1.59
CA ASN A 135 -11.57 -8.80 2.96
C ASN A 135 -12.62 -9.73 3.56
N VAL A 136 -12.16 -10.76 4.21
CA VAL A 136 -13.00 -11.73 4.93
C VAL A 136 -12.55 -11.83 6.36
N PHE A 137 -13.45 -11.51 7.29
CA PHE A 137 -13.29 -11.84 8.69
C PHE A 137 -13.99 -13.16 8.94
N VAL A 138 -13.27 -14.15 9.46
CA VAL A 138 -13.80 -15.49 9.75
C VAL A 138 -13.77 -15.70 11.26
N ALA A 139 -14.90 -16.11 11.84
CA ALA A 139 -15.00 -16.47 13.24
C ALA A 139 -15.35 -17.97 13.36
N THR A 140 -14.63 -18.70 14.21
CA THR A 140 -14.72 -20.17 14.34
C THR A 140 -14.69 -20.60 15.80
N ARG A 141 -15.02 -21.88 16.05
CA ARG A 141 -14.97 -22.48 17.39
C ARG A 141 -13.54 -22.75 17.85
N THR A 142 -12.65 -23.12 16.91
CA THR A 142 -11.25 -23.43 17.20
C THR A 142 -10.30 -22.64 16.33
N ARG A 143 -9.06 -22.50 16.77
CA ARG A 143 -8.00 -21.84 16.01
C ARG A 143 -7.66 -22.60 14.73
N GLU A 144 -7.68 -23.92 14.79
CA GLU A 144 -7.38 -24.80 13.67
C GLU A 144 -8.38 -24.62 12.54
N GLU A 145 -9.68 -24.57 12.85
CA GLU A 145 -10.74 -24.26 11.89
C GLU A 145 -10.55 -22.88 11.26
N CYS A 146 -10.14 -21.87 12.05
CA CYS A 146 -9.88 -20.53 11.55
C CYS A 146 -8.74 -20.53 10.52
N VAL A 147 -7.65 -21.22 10.82
CA VAL A 147 -6.51 -21.38 9.90
C VAL A 147 -6.90 -22.14 8.64
N GLU A 148 -7.70 -23.19 8.77
CA GLU A 148 -8.17 -23.98 7.61
C GLU A 148 -9.03 -23.13 6.67
N LEU A 149 -9.99 -22.38 7.22
CA LEU A 149 -10.85 -21.50 6.41
C LEU A 149 -10.04 -20.34 5.78
N ALA A 150 -9.07 -19.79 6.52
CA ALA A 150 -8.15 -18.80 5.96
C ALA A 150 -7.35 -19.36 4.77
N ASN A 151 -6.83 -20.58 4.87
CA ASN A 151 -6.11 -21.23 3.78
C ASN A 151 -7.00 -21.51 2.57
N ARG A 152 -8.27 -21.88 2.76
CA ARG A 152 -9.24 -22.02 1.66
C ARG A 152 -9.48 -20.69 0.94
N LEU A 153 -9.57 -19.60 1.69
CA LEU A 153 -9.70 -18.26 1.13
C LEU A 153 -8.44 -17.86 0.34
N VAL A 154 -7.25 -18.11 0.92
CA VAL A 154 -5.98 -17.83 0.22
C VAL A 154 -5.86 -18.62 -1.08
N ALA A 155 -6.42 -19.84 -1.15
CA ALA A 155 -6.46 -20.64 -2.38
C ALA A 155 -7.35 -20.02 -3.48
N LEU A 156 -8.24 -19.08 -3.16
CA LEU A 156 -8.99 -18.28 -4.12
C LEU A 156 -8.14 -17.16 -4.74
N HIS A 157 -6.96 -16.90 -4.18
CA HIS A 157 -6.09 -15.87 -4.72
C HIS A 157 -5.76 -16.18 -6.19
N GLN A 158 -6.34 -15.41 -7.06
CA GLN A 158 -5.96 -15.39 -8.46
C GLN A 158 -5.00 -14.21 -8.63
N PRO A 159 -3.71 -14.47 -8.91
CA PRO A 159 -2.83 -13.37 -9.26
C PRO A 159 -3.46 -12.66 -10.45
N VAL A 160 -3.86 -11.42 -10.25
CA VAL A 160 -4.31 -10.57 -11.36
C VAL A 160 -3.16 -10.55 -12.35
N ALA A 161 -3.39 -11.08 -13.55
CA ALA A 161 -2.38 -11.07 -14.59
C ALA A 161 -1.95 -9.62 -14.81
N VAL A 162 -0.73 -9.31 -14.41
CA VAL A 162 -0.18 -7.98 -14.59
C VAL A 162 0.21 -7.89 -16.05
N GLU A 163 -0.38 -6.93 -16.78
CA GLU A 163 0.00 -6.64 -18.17
C GLU A 163 1.53 -6.49 -18.28
N PRO A 164 2.15 -6.97 -19.37
CA PRO A 164 3.58 -6.79 -19.56
C PRO A 164 3.98 -5.32 -19.40
N GLY A 165 4.90 -5.04 -18.49
CA GLY A 165 5.33 -3.67 -18.21
C GLY A 165 4.48 -2.93 -17.17
N ALA A 166 3.54 -3.57 -16.53
CA ALA A 166 2.81 -3.01 -15.40
C ALA A 166 3.32 -3.59 -14.07
N VAL A 167 3.16 -2.84 -13.00
CA VAL A 167 3.52 -3.25 -11.64
C VAL A 167 2.42 -2.88 -10.65
N ARG A 168 2.24 -3.70 -9.63
CA ARG A 168 1.29 -3.42 -8.55
C ARG A 168 1.95 -2.57 -7.48
N VAL A 169 1.32 -1.46 -7.12
CA VAL A 169 1.83 -0.52 -6.12
C VAL A 169 0.73 -0.21 -5.12
N THR A 170 1.05 -0.30 -3.85
CA THR A 170 0.16 0.08 -2.75
C THR A 170 0.40 1.53 -2.39
N PHE A 171 -0.54 2.39 -2.73
CA PHE A 171 -0.55 3.78 -2.32
C PHE A 171 -0.97 3.89 -0.86
N SER A 172 -0.21 4.62 -0.07
CA SER A 172 -0.46 4.81 1.36
C SER A 172 -0.63 6.28 1.70
N SER A 173 -1.69 6.60 2.45
CA SER A 173 -1.99 7.93 2.99
C SER A 173 -2.36 7.84 4.47
N LEU A 174 -2.34 8.97 5.16
CA LEU A 174 -2.85 9.10 6.53
C LEU A 174 -4.14 9.90 6.48
N GLU A 175 -5.27 9.26 6.76
CA GLU A 175 -6.59 9.88 6.77
C GLU A 175 -7.26 9.70 8.13
N GLY A 176 -7.70 10.79 8.76
CA GLY A 176 -8.35 10.74 10.07
C GLY A 176 -7.51 10.09 11.18
N GLY A 177 -6.19 10.12 11.08
CA GLY A 177 -5.26 9.49 12.04
C GLY A 177 -5.03 7.99 11.80
N SER A 178 -5.63 7.41 10.76
CA SER A 178 -5.46 6.00 10.37
C SER A 178 -4.75 5.89 9.03
N SER A 179 -3.87 4.89 8.91
CA SER A 179 -3.21 4.56 7.63
C SER A 179 -4.23 3.94 6.68
N GLN A 180 -4.36 4.54 5.49
CA GLN A 180 -5.18 4.01 4.40
C GLN A 180 -4.27 3.47 3.32
N ARG A 181 -4.63 2.31 2.74
CA ARG A 181 -3.86 1.64 1.69
C ARG A 181 -4.76 1.27 0.53
N ARG A 182 -4.33 1.61 -0.69
CA ARG A 182 -5.05 1.29 -1.92
C ARG A 182 -4.07 0.77 -2.95
N THR A 183 -4.22 -0.47 -3.37
CA THR A 183 -3.37 -1.07 -4.41
C THR A 183 -3.89 -0.70 -5.79
N ARG A 184 -2.98 -0.33 -6.68
CA ARG A 184 -3.25 -0.03 -8.10
C ARG A 184 -2.16 -0.63 -8.95
N THR A 185 -2.49 -0.91 -10.18
CA THR A 185 -1.53 -1.29 -11.22
C THR A 185 -1.13 -0.04 -12.00
N ILE A 186 0.18 0.19 -12.13
CA ILE A 186 0.73 1.29 -12.91
C ILE A 186 1.64 0.75 -14.01
N THR A 187 1.73 1.45 -15.13
CA THR A 187 2.71 1.13 -16.19
C THR A 187 4.10 1.57 -15.74
N ALA A 188 5.07 0.69 -15.86
CA ALA A 188 6.46 0.94 -15.51
C ALA A 188 7.37 0.48 -16.66
N PRO A 189 8.23 1.38 -17.18
CA PRO A 189 9.14 1.04 -18.29
C PRO A 189 10.22 0.06 -17.83
N ALA A 190 10.75 -0.75 -18.73
CA ALA A 190 12.03 -1.40 -18.50
C ALA A 190 13.16 -0.35 -18.52
N PHE A 191 14.22 -0.59 -17.75
CA PHE A 191 15.30 0.41 -17.68
C PHE A 191 15.98 0.59 -19.04
N GLU A 192 16.10 -0.47 -19.82
CA GLU A 192 16.67 -0.47 -21.18
C GLU A 192 15.93 0.49 -22.13
N GLU A 193 14.61 0.65 -21.93
CA GLU A 193 13.77 1.54 -22.73
C GLU A 193 14.02 3.02 -22.42
N ILE A 194 14.51 3.32 -21.20
CA ILE A 194 14.69 4.69 -20.70
C ILE A 194 16.15 5.04 -20.39
N ALA A 195 17.09 4.12 -20.54
CA ALA A 195 18.50 4.35 -20.19
C ALA A 195 19.10 5.55 -20.94
N ALA A 196 18.69 5.78 -22.19
CA ALA A 196 19.09 6.94 -22.98
C ALA A 196 18.60 8.29 -22.42
N ASN A 197 17.65 8.28 -21.51
CA ASN A 197 17.12 9.49 -20.85
C ASN A 197 18.07 10.02 -19.76
N TYR A 198 19.17 9.36 -19.48
CA TYR A 198 20.10 9.73 -18.41
C TYR A 198 21.51 9.91 -18.94
N ALA A 199 22.25 10.88 -18.36
CA ALA A 199 23.68 11.00 -18.61
C ALA A 199 24.42 9.70 -18.28
N GLY A 200 25.51 9.40 -18.97
CA GLY A 200 26.18 8.11 -18.92
C GLY A 200 26.62 7.66 -17.51
N GLU A 201 26.95 8.59 -16.61
CA GLU A 201 27.26 8.25 -15.22
C GLU A 201 26.01 7.90 -14.43
N THR A 202 24.95 8.70 -14.55
CA THR A 202 23.65 8.44 -13.92
C THR A 202 23.05 7.13 -14.44
N ALA A 203 23.10 6.88 -15.76
CA ALA A 203 22.62 5.64 -16.36
C ALA A 203 23.35 4.41 -15.80
N ARG A 204 24.67 4.48 -15.65
CA ARG A 204 25.47 3.40 -15.05
C ARG A 204 25.12 3.17 -13.58
N ALA A 205 24.95 4.24 -12.81
CA ALA A 205 24.58 4.14 -11.39
C ALA A 205 23.18 3.53 -11.21
N LEU A 206 22.21 3.96 -12.02
CA LEU A 206 20.86 3.38 -12.04
C LEU A 206 20.89 1.91 -12.46
N SER A 207 21.60 1.56 -13.54
CA SER A 207 21.75 0.17 -13.98
C SER A 207 22.34 -0.72 -12.89
N ALA A 208 23.38 -0.26 -12.21
CA ALA A 208 24.00 -0.99 -11.11
C ALA A 208 23.07 -1.17 -9.91
N LEU A 209 22.19 -0.21 -9.63
CA LEU A 209 21.16 -0.30 -8.60
C LEU A 209 20.07 -1.30 -8.99
N LEU A 210 19.57 -1.22 -10.22
CA LEU A 210 18.49 -2.09 -10.71
C LEU A 210 18.93 -3.57 -10.83
N ALA A 211 20.23 -3.82 -11.02
CA ALA A 211 20.79 -5.17 -11.03
C ALA A 211 20.83 -5.83 -9.64
N GLN A 212 20.60 -5.08 -8.57
CA GLN A 212 20.50 -5.59 -7.21
C GLN A 212 19.03 -5.84 -6.83
N THR A 213 18.82 -6.60 -5.77
CA THR A 213 17.50 -6.78 -5.14
C THR A 213 17.49 -6.08 -3.79
N PRO A 214 16.31 -5.78 -3.21
CA PRO A 214 16.23 -5.22 -1.86
C PRO A 214 17.01 -6.01 -0.81
N ALA A 215 17.13 -7.34 -1.00
CA ALA A 215 17.86 -8.22 -0.09
C ALA A 215 19.39 -8.10 -0.18
N THR A 216 19.92 -7.72 -1.34
CA THR A 216 21.37 -7.64 -1.58
C THR A 216 21.96 -6.26 -1.33
N LEU A 217 21.11 -5.25 -1.08
CA LEU A 217 21.55 -3.89 -0.82
C LEU A 217 22.36 -3.78 0.48
N GLN A 218 23.44 -3.01 0.43
CA GLN A 218 24.31 -2.71 1.58
C GLN A 218 23.84 -1.41 2.27
N GLY A 219 22.57 -1.37 2.67
CA GLY A 219 21.90 -0.24 3.31
C GLY A 219 20.39 -0.29 3.06
N ARG A 220 19.66 0.60 3.73
CA ARG A 220 18.19 0.63 3.68
C ARG A 220 17.62 1.86 3.00
N ILE A 221 18.48 2.76 2.54
CA ILE A 221 18.10 4.03 1.92
C ILE A 221 18.71 4.10 0.51
N VAL A 222 17.88 4.43 -0.46
CA VAL A 222 18.28 4.82 -1.82
C VAL A 222 17.84 6.27 -2.02
N LEU A 223 18.78 7.15 -2.34
CA LEU A 223 18.52 8.57 -2.56
C LEU A 223 18.73 8.92 -4.03
N LEU A 224 17.70 9.54 -4.64
CA LEU A 224 17.76 10.12 -5.97
C LEU A 224 17.58 11.65 -5.85
N GLY A 225 18.70 12.37 -5.96
CA GLY A 225 18.73 13.82 -5.88
C GLY A 225 18.80 14.47 -7.26
N GLY A 226 18.34 15.72 -7.37
CA GLY A 226 18.50 16.49 -8.60
C GLY A 226 17.29 17.34 -8.97
N PRO A 227 17.44 18.32 -9.87
CA PRO A 227 16.38 19.26 -10.23
C PRO A 227 15.09 18.58 -10.71
N ALA A 228 13.98 19.33 -10.67
CA ALA A 228 12.72 18.88 -11.26
C ALA A 228 12.88 18.62 -12.77
N GLY A 229 12.11 17.68 -13.30
CA GLY A 229 12.11 17.37 -14.74
C GLY A 229 13.28 16.53 -15.24
N THR A 230 14.15 15.99 -14.38
CA THR A 230 15.31 15.19 -14.79
C THR A 230 15.02 13.68 -14.90
N GLY A 231 13.78 13.22 -14.65
CA GLY A 231 13.36 11.85 -14.83
C GLY A 231 13.43 10.97 -13.57
N LYS A 232 13.53 11.52 -12.36
CA LYS A 232 13.57 10.78 -11.09
C LYS A 232 12.39 9.80 -10.92
N THR A 233 11.17 10.27 -11.11
CA THR A 233 9.95 9.43 -11.03
C THR A 233 9.97 8.31 -12.08
N THR A 234 10.49 8.56 -13.28
CA THR A 234 10.62 7.54 -14.32
C THR A 234 11.64 6.47 -13.92
N ALA A 235 12.77 6.87 -13.32
CA ALA A 235 13.77 5.93 -12.78
C ALA A 235 13.18 5.08 -11.64
N ILE A 236 12.37 5.68 -10.74
CA ILE A 236 11.67 4.93 -9.68
C ILE A 236 10.70 3.91 -10.27
N ARG A 237 9.93 4.26 -11.30
CA ARG A 237 9.01 3.31 -11.93
C ARG A 237 9.77 2.13 -12.52
N ALA A 238 10.91 2.37 -13.19
CA ALA A 238 11.77 1.29 -13.66
C ALA A 238 12.34 0.44 -12.52
N LEU A 239 12.72 1.06 -11.40
CA LEU A 239 13.18 0.36 -10.19
C LEU A 239 12.06 -0.50 -9.59
N MET A 240 10.84 0.04 -9.47
CA MET A 240 9.68 -0.73 -9.03
C MET A 240 9.45 -1.96 -9.91
N ARG A 241 9.56 -1.82 -11.24
CA ARG A 241 9.43 -2.95 -12.16
C ARG A 241 10.52 -4.00 -11.93
N ALA A 242 11.78 -3.58 -11.77
CA ALA A 242 12.89 -4.50 -11.53
C ALA A 242 12.78 -5.25 -10.21
N TRP A 243 12.11 -4.66 -9.21
CA TRP A 243 11.99 -5.23 -7.86
C TRP A 243 10.63 -5.83 -7.53
N ALA A 244 9.67 -5.79 -8.47
CA ALA A 244 8.29 -6.26 -8.25
C ALA A 244 8.20 -7.73 -7.79
N ASP A 245 9.08 -8.60 -8.31
CA ASP A 245 9.12 -10.02 -7.95
C ASP A 245 9.86 -10.29 -6.62
N HIS A 246 10.49 -9.26 -6.05
CA HIS A 246 11.35 -9.38 -4.87
C HIS A 246 10.81 -8.66 -3.64
N ALA A 247 9.82 -7.78 -3.82
CA ALA A 247 9.30 -6.95 -2.74
C ALA A 247 7.88 -6.46 -3.00
N SER A 248 7.14 -6.21 -1.93
CA SER A 248 5.91 -5.42 -1.99
C SER A 248 6.25 -3.94 -2.13
N LEU A 249 5.60 -3.26 -3.07
CA LEU A 249 5.88 -1.87 -3.43
C LEU A 249 4.86 -0.93 -2.78
N TYR A 250 5.36 0.01 -1.99
CA TYR A 250 4.55 1.05 -1.33
C TYR A 250 4.93 2.42 -1.85
N TYR A 251 3.93 3.25 -2.10
CA TYR A 251 4.12 4.66 -2.48
C TYR A 251 3.41 5.55 -1.46
N VAL A 252 4.17 6.43 -0.82
CA VAL A 252 3.65 7.37 0.18
C VAL A 252 3.12 8.61 -0.52
N LEU A 253 1.81 8.88 -0.36
CA LEU A 253 1.17 10.04 -0.98
C LEU A 253 1.52 11.38 -0.32
N ASP A 254 1.83 11.35 0.97
CA ASP A 254 2.19 12.55 1.75
C ASP A 254 3.44 12.29 2.61
N ALA A 255 4.58 12.74 2.09
CA ALA A 255 5.85 12.65 2.80
C ALA A 255 5.84 13.46 4.11
N GLY A 256 5.16 14.62 4.13
CA GLY A 256 5.04 15.45 5.33
C GLY A 256 4.31 14.73 6.46
N ALA A 257 3.16 14.12 6.16
CA ALA A 257 2.41 13.32 7.12
C ALA A 257 3.23 12.13 7.64
N LEU A 258 3.99 11.45 6.77
CA LEU A 258 4.84 10.34 7.17
C LEU A 258 5.89 10.76 8.20
N PHE A 259 6.60 11.86 7.95
CA PHE A 259 7.70 12.31 8.80
C PHE A 259 7.25 13.09 10.04
N THR A 260 5.98 13.46 10.15
CA THR A 260 5.39 14.08 11.34
C THR A 260 4.62 13.12 12.22
N ASN A 261 4.31 11.91 11.72
CA ASN A 261 3.56 10.89 12.47
C ASN A 261 4.36 9.58 12.61
N PRO A 262 5.03 9.36 13.76
CA PRO A 262 5.80 8.13 13.99
C PRO A 262 4.96 6.85 13.90
N ALA A 263 3.67 6.89 14.30
CA ALA A 263 2.80 5.72 14.23
C ALA A 263 2.54 5.31 12.77
N TYR A 264 2.38 6.27 11.86
CA TYR A 264 2.22 6.00 10.43
C TYR A 264 3.48 5.36 9.82
N LEU A 265 4.65 5.88 10.17
CA LEU A 265 5.92 5.31 9.73
C LEU A 265 6.12 3.87 10.27
N HIS A 266 5.81 3.65 11.56
CA HIS A 266 5.88 2.31 12.16
C HIS A 266 4.91 1.35 11.49
N ASP A 267 3.69 1.78 11.20
CA ASP A 267 2.71 0.95 10.51
C ASP A 267 3.19 0.53 9.12
N LEU A 268 3.79 1.43 8.35
CA LEU A 268 4.39 1.09 7.05
C LEU A 268 5.54 0.09 7.15
N VAL A 269 6.36 0.22 8.18
CA VAL A 269 7.58 -0.59 8.34
C VAL A 269 7.28 -1.94 9.00
N ILE A 270 6.40 -1.98 10.01
CA ILE A 270 6.16 -3.17 10.84
C ILE A 270 4.89 -3.91 10.39
N SER A 271 3.77 -3.18 10.23
CA SER A 271 2.44 -3.76 10.04
C SER A 271 2.08 -4.05 8.57
N GLY A 272 3.01 -3.91 7.66
CA GLY A 272 2.82 -4.03 6.22
C GLY A 272 2.59 -5.45 5.68
N GLY A 273 1.75 -6.21 6.32
CA GLY A 273 1.22 -7.48 5.86
C GLY A 273 -0.08 -7.74 6.60
N GLY A 274 -1.22 -7.37 6.01
CA GLY A 274 -2.47 -8.05 6.34
C GLY A 274 -2.26 -9.55 6.15
N PHE A 275 -2.97 -10.38 6.88
CA PHE A 275 -2.97 -11.82 6.70
C PHE A 275 -3.26 -12.13 5.22
N GLY A 276 -2.26 -12.50 4.41
CA GLY A 276 -2.44 -12.77 2.98
C GLY A 276 -1.32 -12.31 2.06
N GLU A 277 -0.65 -11.19 2.34
CA GLU A 277 0.57 -10.81 1.63
C GLU A 277 1.76 -11.46 2.36
N GLY A 278 2.25 -12.59 1.88
CA GLY A 278 3.40 -13.41 2.28
C GLY A 278 3.95 -13.07 3.66
N GLY A 279 3.48 -13.76 4.68
CA GLY A 279 3.72 -13.44 6.09
C GLY A 279 5.14 -13.00 6.39
N GLY A 280 5.30 -11.93 7.12
CA GLY A 280 6.48 -11.43 7.88
C GLY A 280 7.85 -11.34 7.21
N ASP A 281 8.08 -12.06 6.14
CA ASP A 281 9.39 -12.34 5.55
C ASP A 281 9.64 -11.66 4.19
N ALA A 282 8.62 -11.04 3.58
CA ALA A 282 8.75 -10.34 2.31
C ALA A 282 9.40 -8.96 2.48
N TRP A 283 10.24 -8.57 1.53
CA TRP A 283 10.82 -7.24 1.46
C TRP A 283 9.75 -6.21 1.13
N ARG A 284 9.93 -4.99 1.61
CA ARG A 284 9.11 -3.82 1.31
C ARG A 284 9.97 -2.72 0.72
N VAL A 285 9.52 -2.16 -0.37
CA VAL A 285 10.10 -0.97 -0.97
C VAL A 285 9.14 0.19 -0.73
N ILE A 286 9.56 1.16 0.07
CA ILE A 286 8.76 2.32 0.46
C ILE A 286 9.28 3.51 -0.33
N VAL A 287 8.50 3.97 -1.29
CA VAL A 287 8.84 5.11 -2.13
C VAL A 287 8.26 6.38 -1.55
N ILE A 288 9.12 7.39 -1.42
CA ILE A 288 8.80 8.73 -0.91
C ILE A 288 9.33 9.73 -1.90
N GLU A 289 8.46 10.40 -2.65
CA GLU A 289 8.88 11.44 -3.59
C GLU A 289 8.84 12.82 -2.96
N ASP A 290 9.67 13.71 -3.48
CA ASP A 290 9.76 15.13 -3.13
C ASP A 290 9.98 15.41 -1.63
N ALA A 291 10.77 14.57 -0.97
CA ALA A 291 11.08 14.70 0.45
C ALA A 291 12.02 15.90 0.80
N ASN A 292 12.28 16.76 -0.11
CA ASN A 292 13.08 17.99 -0.09
C ASN A 292 13.65 18.40 1.29
N ASP A 293 13.04 19.38 1.96
CA ASP A 293 13.54 19.90 3.24
C ASP A 293 13.40 18.93 4.42
N LEU A 294 12.61 17.84 4.25
CA LEU A 294 12.39 16.83 5.29
C LEU A 294 13.66 16.02 5.62
N LEU A 295 14.62 15.99 4.68
CA LEU A 295 15.86 15.20 4.79
C LEU A 295 17.10 16.05 5.12
N VAL A 296 16.96 17.35 5.30
CA VAL A 296 18.10 18.22 5.65
C VAL A 296 18.48 18.06 7.11
N ASP A 297 19.71 18.44 7.45
CA ASP A 297 20.22 18.37 8.81
C ASP A 297 19.36 19.23 9.77
N GLY A 298 19.06 18.66 10.92
CA GLY A 298 18.24 19.33 11.94
C GLY A 298 16.74 19.16 11.75
N HIS A 299 16.26 18.58 10.65
CA HIS A 299 14.85 18.27 10.49
C HIS A 299 14.48 16.94 11.18
N ALA A 300 13.32 16.90 11.86
CA ALA A 300 12.85 15.72 12.57
C ALA A 300 12.69 14.47 11.67
N GLY A 301 12.34 14.67 10.40
CA GLY A 301 12.18 13.59 9.41
C GLY A 301 13.44 12.78 9.20
N ALA A 302 14.63 13.45 9.12
CA ALA A 302 15.89 12.74 9.02
C ALA A 302 16.15 11.86 10.23
N GLY A 303 15.83 12.34 11.44
CA GLY A 303 15.96 11.58 12.69
C GLY A 303 15.02 10.36 12.73
N LEU A 304 13.77 10.52 12.30
CA LEU A 304 12.81 9.42 12.25
C LEU A 304 13.25 8.31 11.28
N LEU A 305 13.72 8.69 10.09
CA LEU A 305 14.23 7.74 9.11
C LEU A 305 15.44 6.97 9.62
N LEU A 306 16.35 7.65 10.33
CA LEU A 306 17.50 7.02 10.98
C LEU A 306 17.05 5.98 12.02
N ASN A 307 16.03 6.29 12.82
CA ASN A 307 15.54 5.37 13.85
C ASN A 307 14.96 4.07 13.26
N VAL A 308 14.31 4.13 12.09
CA VAL A 308 13.73 2.95 11.47
C VAL A 308 14.69 2.19 10.55
N THR A 309 15.77 2.82 10.11
CA THR A 309 16.79 2.16 9.26
C THR A 309 17.96 1.61 10.05
N ASP A 310 18.20 2.15 11.24
CA ASP A 310 19.28 1.75 12.12
C ASP A 310 18.80 0.94 13.33
N GLY A 311 19.73 0.34 14.01
CA GLY A 311 19.49 -0.34 15.28
C GLY A 311 18.64 -1.59 15.17
N ILE A 312 17.95 -1.94 16.26
CA ILE A 312 17.17 -3.19 16.37
C ILE A 312 15.98 -3.21 15.40
N LEU A 313 15.32 -2.06 15.23
CA LEU A 313 14.16 -1.98 14.32
C LEU A 313 14.60 -2.20 12.87
N GLY A 314 15.65 -1.53 12.41
CA GLY A 314 16.21 -1.70 11.08
C GLY A 314 16.73 -3.13 10.81
N ALA A 315 17.30 -3.77 11.84
CA ALA A 315 17.74 -5.16 11.74
C ALA A 315 16.57 -6.16 11.68
N GLY A 316 15.45 -5.84 12.35
CA GLY A 316 14.26 -6.70 12.43
C GLY A 316 13.27 -6.51 11.28
N THR A 317 13.44 -5.50 10.44
CA THR A 317 12.53 -5.20 9.33
C THR A 317 13.20 -5.39 7.98
N ARG A 318 12.42 -5.85 6.99
CA ARG A 318 12.86 -6.00 5.59
C ARG A 318 12.32 -4.85 4.75
N SER A 319 12.73 -3.63 5.08
CA SER A 319 12.26 -2.41 4.42
C SER A 319 13.41 -1.64 3.79
N VAL A 320 13.19 -1.15 2.57
CA VAL A 320 14.08 -0.25 1.83
C VAL A 320 13.30 1.01 1.50
N PHE A 321 13.89 2.17 1.77
CA PHE A 321 13.33 3.47 1.44
C PHE A 321 13.98 3.99 0.16
N VAL A 322 13.15 4.26 -0.85
CA VAL A 322 13.58 4.91 -2.10
C VAL A 322 13.03 6.33 -2.08
N ILE A 323 13.92 7.30 -1.98
CA ILE A 323 13.54 8.68 -1.68
C ILE A 323 14.04 9.60 -2.78
N THR A 324 13.15 10.48 -3.28
CA THR A 324 13.56 11.55 -4.18
C THR A 324 13.59 12.89 -3.48
N THR A 325 14.46 13.75 -3.97
CA THR A 325 14.54 15.16 -3.57
C THR A 325 14.90 16.03 -4.78
N ASN A 326 14.41 17.27 -4.80
CA ASN A 326 14.83 18.26 -5.79
C ASN A 326 16.12 18.98 -5.37
N LEU A 327 16.61 18.70 -4.17
CA LEU A 327 17.91 19.16 -3.70
C LEU A 327 19.03 18.25 -4.25
N PRO A 328 20.23 18.80 -4.48
CA PRO A 328 21.39 17.97 -4.72
C PRO A 328 21.66 17.06 -3.51
N ALA A 329 22.12 15.85 -3.74
CA ALA A 329 22.35 14.88 -2.68
C ALA A 329 23.30 15.40 -1.58
N SER A 330 24.17 16.36 -1.91
CA SER A 330 25.06 17.03 -0.93
C SER A 330 24.31 17.81 0.16
N ARG A 331 23.07 18.22 -0.08
CA ARG A 331 22.22 18.97 0.88
C ARG A 331 21.45 18.04 1.82
N VAL A 332 21.33 16.77 1.48
CA VAL A 332 20.73 15.75 2.36
C VAL A 332 21.64 15.49 3.55
N SER A 333 21.06 15.29 4.74
CA SER A 333 21.80 15.05 5.99
C SER A 333 22.92 14.03 5.79
N PRO A 334 24.17 14.37 6.20
CA PRO A 334 25.30 13.45 6.12
C PRO A 334 25.05 12.14 6.87
N ALA A 335 24.22 12.17 7.92
CA ALA A 335 23.89 10.98 8.69
C ALA A 335 23.10 9.94 7.88
N LEU A 336 22.21 10.39 6.98
CA LEU A 336 21.45 9.51 6.07
C LEU A 336 22.34 8.92 4.98
N ARG A 337 23.35 9.65 4.51
CA ARG A 337 24.23 9.25 3.40
C ARG A 337 25.40 8.34 3.82
N ARG A 338 25.53 7.99 5.10
CA ARG A 338 26.65 7.14 5.58
C ARG A 338 26.58 5.74 4.96
N PRO A 339 27.76 5.16 4.57
CA PRO A 339 27.85 3.76 4.19
C PRO A 339 27.24 2.85 5.27
N GLY A 340 26.55 1.80 4.83
CA GLY A 340 25.80 0.88 5.68
C GLY A 340 24.36 1.32 6.00
N ARG A 341 24.04 2.63 5.88
CA ARG A 341 22.68 3.17 5.95
C ARG A 341 22.11 3.41 4.54
N CYS A 342 22.87 4.15 3.76
CA CYS A 342 22.54 4.44 2.38
C CYS A 342 23.19 3.42 1.44
N ALA A 343 22.35 2.73 0.67
CA ALA A 343 22.78 1.76 -0.32
C ALA A 343 23.23 2.45 -1.61
N ALA A 344 22.55 3.54 -1.97
CA ALA A 344 22.90 4.32 -3.17
C ALA A 344 22.53 5.80 -3.00
N VAL A 345 23.41 6.66 -3.50
CA VAL A 345 23.14 8.09 -3.66
C VAL A 345 23.38 8.41 -5.14
N ILE A 346 22.34 8.77 -5.85
CA ILE A 346 22.39 9.00 -7.31
C ILE A 346 21.91 10.42 -7.60
N ASP A 347 22.78 11.24 -8.16
CA ASP A 347 22.41 12.54 -8.68
C ASP A 347 21.87 12.41 -10.10
N VAL A 348 20.57 12.69 -10.25
CA VAL A 348 19.86 12.68 -11.53
C VAL A 348 19.83 14.13 -12.04
N GLY A 349 20.92 14.53 -12.64
CA GLY A 349 21.10 15.88 -13.17
C GLY A 349 20.54 16.06 -14.59
N PRO A 350 20.52 17.32 -15.08
CA PRO A 350 20.26 17.59 -16.48
C PRO A 350 21.35 16.98 -17.37
N MET A 351 21.00 16.61 -18.58
CA MET A 351 21.97 16.13 -19.56
C MET A 351 22.92 17.25 -19.98
N SER A 352 24.19 16.93 -20.22
CA SER A 352 25.10 17.88 -20.85
C SER A 352 24.57 18.31 -22.23
N GLY A 353 24.99 19.48 -22.73
CA GLY A 353 24.58 19.92 -24.06
C GLY A 353 24.91 18.91 -25.17
N ALA A 354 26.02 18.14 -25.01
CA ALA A 354 26.39 17.10 -25.94
C ALA A 354 25.43 15.89 -25.87
N ASP A 355 25.15 15.39 -24.65
CA ASP A 355 24.22 14.26 -24.45
C ASP A 355 22.80 14.65 -24.85
N ALA A 356 22.35 15.86 -24.50
CA ALA A 356 21.05 16.39 -24.86
C ALA A 356 20.85 16.47 -26.38
N ASN A 357 21.88 16.97 -27.12
CA ASN A 357 21.81 17.00 -28.58
C ASN A 357 21.88 15.60 -29.21
N ALA A 358 22.61 14.67 -28.63
CA ALA A 358 22.58 13.27 -29.04
C ALA A 358 21.19 12.65 -28.83
N TRP A 359 20.56 12.94 -27.70
CA TRP A 359 19.20 12.49 -27.39
C TRP A 359 18.18 13.06 -28.39
N LEU A 360 18.25 14.38 -28.70
CA LEU A 360 17.37 15.01 -29.69
C LEU A 360 17.56 14.38 -31.07
N ALA A 361 18.80 14.16 -31.49
CA ALA A 361 19.10 13.50 -32.77
C ALA A 361 18.55 12.06 -32.84
N ALA A 362 18.65 11.30 -31.76
CA ALA A 362 18.09 9.94 -31.66
C ALA A 362 16.56 9.92 -31.72
N HIS A 363 15.91 11.04 -31.38
CA HIS A 363 14.45 11.23 -31.48
C HIS A 363 14.02 11.99 -32.74
N GLU A 364 14.92 12.15 -33.71
CA GLU A 364 14.65 12.83 -34.99
C GLU A 364 14.22 14.31 -34.83
N VAL A 365 14.71 14.98 -33.78
CA VAL A 365 14.40 16.38 -33.46
C VAL A 365 15.52 17.27 -33.98
N GLU A 366 15.19 18.22 -34.86
CA GLU A 366 16.18 19.15 -35.45
C GLU A 366 16.67 20.22 -34.46
N ALA A 367 15.91 20.48 -33.38
CA ALA A 367 16.28 21.45 -32.35
C ALA A 367 17.63 21.12 -31.73
N ARG A 368 18.35 22.18 -31.29
CA ARG A 368 19.64 22.06 -30.60
C ARG A 368 19.63 22.91 -29.33
N VAL A 369 20.34 22.42 -28.33
CA VAL A 369 20.53 23.11 -27.05
C VAL A 369 22.00 23.46 -26.85
N ALA A 370 22.26 24.60 -26.21
CA ALA A 370 23.61 25.12 -26.01
C ALA A 370 24.27 24.64 -24.70
N GLY A 371 23.49 24.15 -23.75
CA GLY A 371 23.97 23.82 -22.41
C GLY A 371 23.21 22.69 -21.75
N PRO A 372 23.45 22.44 -20.46
CA PRO A 372 22.75 21.41 -19.71
C PRO A 372 21.24 21.58 -19.77
N THR A 373 20.50 20.52 -20.11
CA THR A 373 19.07 20.56 -20.37
C THR A 373 18.36 19.44 -19.60
N ALA A 374 17.26 19.76 -18.92
CA ALA A 374 16.46 18.79 -18.20
C ALA A 374 15.71 17.87 -19.19
N LEU A 375 15.48 16.63 -18.81
CA LEU A 375 14.79 15.66 -19.66
C LEU A 375 13.38 16.13 -20.08
N ALA A 376 12.66 16.78 -19.17
CA ALA A 376 11.33 17.34 -19.48
C ALA A 376 11.38 18.38 -20.60
N ASP A 377 12.44 19.19 -20.65
CA ASP A 377 12.62 20.20 -21.70
C ASP A 377 12.95 19.52 -23.04
N LEU A 378 13.71 18.43 -23.04
CA LEU A 378 13.99 17.64 -24.25
C LEU A 378 12.70 17.02 -24.81
N TYR A 379 11.85 16.45 -23.96
CA TYR A 379 10.53 15.98 -24.39
C TYR A 379 9.60 17.11 -24.87
N ALA A 380 9.71 18.31 -24.29
CA ALA A 380 8.97 19.48 -24.78
C ALA A 380 9.42 19.84 -26.19
N LEU A 381 10.74 19.88 -26.45
CA LEU A 381 11.29 20.13 -27.80
C LEU A 381 10.86 19.05 -28.79
N ALA A 382 10.90 17.78 -28.39
CA ALA A 382 10.45 16.66 -29.21
C ALA A 382 8.95 16.75 -29.57
N ALA A 383 8.16 17.35 -28.70
CA ALA A 383 6.75 17.64 -28.93
C ALA A 383 6.50 18.99 -29.66
N GLY A 384 7.55 19.66 -30.16
CA GLY A 384 7.45 20.95 -30.85
C GLY A 384 7.12 22.14 -29.96
N ARG A 385 7.35 22.02 -28.64
CA ARG A 385 7.07 23.10 -27.65
C ARG A 385 8.38 23.82 -27.26
N PRO A 386 8.36 25.13 -27.05
CA PRO A 386 9.55 25.84 -26.61
C PRO A 386 9.94 25.49 -25.16
N ILE A 387 11.25 25.60 -24.88
CA ILE A 387 11.79 25.42 -23.52
C ILE A 387 11.30 26.62 -22.66
N GLY A 388 10.85 26.31 -21.44
CA GLY A 388 10.48 27.31 -20.44
C GLY A 388 8.98 27.70 -20.39
N GLU A 389 8.14 27.23 -21.29
CA GLU A 389 6.68 27.46 -21.20
C GLU A 389 5.94 26.44 -20.33
N GLY A 390 6.64 25.45 -19.75
CA GLY A 390 6.05 24.38 -18.94
C GLY A 390 5.59 24.78 -17.54
N ALA A 391 5.97 25.96 -17.04
CA ALA A 391 5.69 26.37 -15.66
C ALA A 391 4.31 27.05 -15.47
N ALA A 392 3.55 27.34 -16.52
CA ALA A 392 2.32 28.11 -16.43
C ALA A 392 1.00 27.33 -16.50
N ARG A 393 1.04 26.01 -16.65
CA ARG A 393 -0.18 25.18 -16.63
C ARG A 393 -0.01 23.97 -15.71
N VAL A 394 -0.31 24.20 -14.44
CA VAL A 394 -0.61 23.16 -13.45
C VAL A 394 -1.87 22.43 -13.92
N GLY A 395 -1.82 21.11 -14.08
CA GLY A 395 -3.02 20.30 -14.09
C GLY A 395 -3.30 19.41 -15.30
N GLN A 396 -2.30 18.79 -15.94
CA GLN A 396 -2.56 17.73 -16.93
C GLN A 396 -1.48 16.65 -16.95
N TYR A 397 -1.20 16.05 -15.80
CA TYR A 397 -0.50 14.76 -15.71
C TYR A 397 -1.16 13.92 -14.60
N LEU A 398 -2.33 13.37 -14.90
CA LEU A 398 -2.94 12.26 -14.19
C LEU A 398 -3.04 11.08 -15.16
#